data_a3b63a7ebf057f5c89af598c06183fc1
#
_entry.id   a3b63a7ebf057f5c89af598c06183fc1
#
_cell.length_a   1.000
_cell.length_b   1.000
_cell.length_c   1.000
_cell.angle_alpha   90.00
_cell.angle_beta   90.00
_cell.angle_gamma   90.00
#
_symmetry.space_group_name_H-M   'P 1'
#
loop_
_entity.id
_entity.type
_entity.pdbx_description
1 polymer ?
#
loop_
_entity_poly.entity_id
_entity_poly.type
_entity_poly.pdbx_seq_one_letter_code
_entity_poly.pdbx_strand_id
1 'polypeptide(L)'
;MNQYPELVPVVNQHLLPQYRDKFFSVRTQCLDADSSEFQNEDIIGMFDDRNLVYTNPVALRIINENALGFGDTPKIPMFLYKSVGDEISPIAETDALVDKYCAAGATIQYQRDQHSDHESLAILAAPKALQWLVQTMNGAQRNGCSKTTVFSSILDLAALEILPKFLLDALLDLLGKPVGPLVAQVKLWLGL
;
A
#
# COMPACT_ATOMS: atom_id res chain seq x y z
N MET A 1 17.20 11.04 0.14
CA MET A 1 18.52 11.34 -0.41
C MET A 1 19.68 10.96 0.53
N ASN A 2 19.49 10.90 1.84
CA ASN A 2 20.56 10.47 2.76
C ASN A 2 21.03 9.02 2.51
N GLN A 3 20.13 8.16 2.07
CA GLN A 3 20.42 6.75 1.77
C GLN A 3 21.04 6.56 0.38
N TYR A 4 20.79 7.49 -0.56
CA TYR A 4 21.27 7.46 -1.93
C TYR A 4 21.92 8.81 -2.28
N PRO A 5 23.15 9.10 -1.78
CA PRO A 5 23.82 10.38 -2.02
C PRO A 5 24.09 10.65 -3.49
N GLU A 6 24.23 9.59 -4.31
CA GLU A 6 24.41 9.67 -5.76
C GLU A 6 23.18 10.21 -6.52
N LEU A 7 22.00 10.23 -5.88
CA LEU A 7 20.81 10.86 -6.47
C LEU A 7 20.86 12.40 -6.37
N VAL A 8 21.62 12.94 -5.42
CA VAL A 8 21.70 14.40 -5.18
C VAL A 8 22.16 15.17 -6.43
N PRO A 9 23.28 14.78 -7.10
CA PRO A 9 23.69 15.46 -8.33
C PRO A 9 22.64 15.35 -9.44
N VAL A 10 21.98 14.20 -9.61
CA VAL A 10 20.91 14.02 -10.61
C VAL A 10 19.76 14.98 -10.37
N VAL A 11 19.26 15.05 -9.15
CA VAL A 11 18.18 15.98 -8.79
C VAL A 11 18.62 17.42 -8.98
N ASN A 12 19.81 17.79 -8.52
CA ASN A 12 20.29 19.19 -8.64
C ASN A 12 20.49 19.62 -10.09
N GLN A 13 20.85 18.70 -10.99
CA GLN A 13 21.06 18.98 -12.40
C GLN A 13 19.74 19.18 -13.15
N HIS A 14 18.73 18.38 -12.84
CA HIS A 14 17.49 18.27 -13.65
C HIS A 14 16.29 18.97 -13.02
N LEU A 15 16.31 19.28 -11.71
CA LEU A 15 15.23 20.02 -11.05
C LEU A 15 15.22 21.47 -11.50
N LEU A 16 14.09 21.89 -12.07
CA LEU A 16 13.90 23.26 -12.53
C LEU A 16 13.98 24.26 -11.37
N PRO A 17 14.71 25.40 -11.52
CA PRO A 17 14.99 26.33 -10.45
C PRO A 17 13.74 26.83 -9.70
N GLN A 18 12.65 27.09 -10.42
CA GLN A 18 11.39 27.59 -9.87
C GLN A 18 10.68 26.62 -8.92
N TYR A 19 10.99 25.32 -9.00
CA TYR A 19 10.39 24.30 -8.14
C TYR A 19 11.28 23.87 -6.98
N ARG A 20 12.48 24.43 -6.88
CA ARG A 20 13.50 23.95 -5.93
C ARG A 20 13.03 24.01 -4.48
N ASP A 21 12.50 25.14 -4.05
CA ASP A 21 12.06 25.32 -2.66
C ASP A 21 10.86 24.41 -2.35
N LYS A 22 9.90 24.34 -3.24
CA LYS A 22 8.74 23.45 -3.13
C LYS A 22 9.17 22.00 -3.09
N PHE A 23 10.01 21.54 -4.02
CA PHE A 23 10.45 20.15 -4.07
C PHE A 23 11.19 19.71 -2.80
N PHE A 24 11.94 20.59 -2.17
CA PHE A 24 12.67 20.29 -0.95
C PHE A 24 11.92 20.56 0.35
N SER A 25 10.71 21.13 0.32
CA SER A 25 9.89 21.37 1.52
C SER A 25 9.56 20.08 2.26
N VAL A 26 9.43 18.95 1.56
CA VAL A 26 9.19 17.61 2.13
C VAL A 26 10.20 17.18 3.20
N ARG A 27 11.36 17.85 3.28
CA ARG A 27 12.38 17.52 4.29
C ARG A 27 12.05 18.03 5.68
N THR A 28 11.14 18.98 5.77
CA THR A 28 10.80 19.71 7.00
C THR A 28 9.33 19.64 7.35
N GLN A 29 8.55 18.90 6.57
CA GLN A 29 7.11 18.75 6.73
C GLN A 29 6.76 17.33 7.19
N CYS A 30 5.54 17.16 7.74
CA CYS A 30 4.93 15.88 8.03
C CYS A 30 4.10 15.40 6.83
N LEU A 31 3.74 14.12 6.81
CA LEU A 31 3.01 13.48 5.71
C LEU A 31 1.74 14.24 5.30
N ASP A 32 0.92 14.69 6.26
CA ASP A 32 -0.34 15.39 5.95
C ASP A 32 -0.10 16.74 5.26
N ALA A 33 0.95 17.47 5.67
CA ALA A 33 1.34 18.73 5.04
C ALA A 33 1.86 18.49 3.61
N ASP A 34 2.72 17.48 3.42
CA ASP A 34 3.22 17.08 2.11
C ASP A 34 2.08 16.65 1.18
N SER A 35 1.16 15.81 1.67
CA SER A 35 0.00 15.34 0.91
C SER A 35 -0.88 16.49 0.45
N SER A 36 -1.08 17.50 1.30
CA SER A 36 -1.87 18.69 0.97
C SER A 36 -1.14 19.60 -0.02
N GLU A 37 0.17 19.81 0.15
CA GLU A 37 0.96 20.71 -0.70
C GLU A 37 1.18 20.15 -2.10
N PHE A 38 1.32 18.81 -2.22
CA PHE A 38 1.60 18.13 -3.49
C PHE A 38 0.37 17.49 -4.13
N GLN A 39 -0.81 17.67 -3.55
CA GLN A 39 -2.05 17.14 -4.11
C GLN A 39 -2.28 17.65 -5.55
N ASN A 40 -2.43 16.72 -6.50
CA ASN A 40 -2.61 16.98 -7.92
C ASN A 40 -1.43 17.72 -8.61
N GLU A 41 -0.27 17.76 -7.99
CA GLU A 41 0.93 18.34 -8.59
C GLU A 41 1.60 17.36 -9.56
N ASP A 42 2.05 17.89 -10.68
CA ASP A 42 2.87 17.15 -11.65
C ASP A 42 4.34 17.13 -11.20
N ILE A 43 4.69 16.21 -10.30
CA ILE A 43 6.05 16.10 -9.75
C ILE A 43 7.08 15.83 -10.87
N ILE A 44 6.73 15.03 -11.86
CA ILE A 44 7.61 14.74 -13.01
C ILE A 44 7.85 16.02 -13.84
N GLY A 45 6.86 16.88 -13.94
CA GLY A 45 6.98 18.17 -14.62
C GLY A 45 7.83 19.21 -13.89
N MET A 46 8.26 18.95 -12.65
CA MET A 46 9.24 19.81 -11.93
C MET A 46 10.67 19.63 -12.46
N PHE A 47 10.91 18.62 -13.30
CA PHE A 47 12.21 18.33 -13.90
C PHE A 47 12.23 18.73 -15.38
N ASP A 48 13.41 19.04 -15.90
CA ASP A 48 13.65 19.42 -17.29
C ASP A 48 13.52 18.21 -18.25
N ASP A 49 13.66 16.99 -17.74
CA ASP A 49 13.41 15.74 -18.45
C ASP A 49 12.29 14.93 -17.78
N ARG A 50 11.13 14.86 -18.42
CA ARG A 50 9.98 14.07 -17.93
C ARG A 50 10.23 12.57 -17.90
N ASN A 51 11.23 12.08 -18.61
CA ASN A 51 11.62 10.68 -18.65
C ASN A 51 12.77 10.35 -17.69
N LEU A 52 13.23 11.31 -16.90
CA LEU A 52 14.41 11.20 -16.04
C LEU A 52 14.43 9.89 -15.23
N VAL A 53 13.30 9.51 -14.66
CA VAL A 53 13.16 8.30 -13.83
C VAL A 53 13.32 7.01 -14.64
N TYR A 54 13.14 7.05 -15.97
CA TYR A 54 13.23 5.89 -16.86
C TYR A 54 14.53 5.86 -17.67
N THR A 55 15.19 7.00 -17.83
CA THR A 55 16.36 7.15 -18.71
C THR A 55 17.66 7.34 -17.94
N ASN A 56 17.62 7.98 -16.77
CA ASN A 56 18.82 8.18 -15.95
C ASN A 56 19.20 6.88 -15.21
N PRO A 57 20.40 6.34 -15.43
CA PRO A 57 20.77 5.04 -14.86
C PRO A 57 20.81 5.02 -13.33
N VAL A 58 21.12 6.14 -12.68
CA VAL A 58 21.14 6.23 -11.21
C VAL A 58 19.71 6.21 -10.68
N ALA A 59 18.80 7.03 -11.24
CA ALA A 59 17.41 7.07 -10.83
C ALA A 59 16.72 5.72 -11.04
N LEU A 60 16.88 5.14 -12.24
CA LEU A 60 16.28 3.86 -12.60
C LEU A 60 16.78 2.72 -11.70
N ARG A 61 18.08 2.67 -11.41
CA ARG A 61 18.64 1.67 -10.48
C ARG A 61 18.01 1.79 -9.09
N ILE A 62 17.95 2.99 -8.55
CA ILE A 62 17.38 3.22 -7.21
C ILE A 62 15.89 2.86 -7.16
N ILE A 63 15.12 3.20 -8.20
CA ILE A 63 13.71 2.81 -8.30
C ILE A 63 13.60 1.29 -8.31
N ASN A 64 14.36 0.59 -9.13
CA ASN A 64 14.31 -0.87 -9.25
C ASN A 64 14.76 -1.59 -7.96
N GLU A 65 15.75 -1.04 -7.25
CA GLU A 65 16.17 -1.58 -5.94
C GLU A 65 15.09 -1.49 -4.86
N ASN A 66 14.19 -0.51 -4.98
CA ASN A 66 13.11 -0.28 -4.02
C ASN A 66 11.74 -0.79 -4.51
N ALA A 67 11.63 -1.15 -5.77
CA ALA A 67 10.37 -1.62 -6.34
C ALA A 67 10.15 -3.12 -6.04
N LEU A 68 8.90 -3.48 -5.75
CA LEU A 68 8.50 -4.88 -5.64
C LEU A 68 8.62 -5.59 -7.00
N GLY A 69 8.95 -6.87 -6.95
CA GLY A 69 9.04 -7.70 -8.16
C GLY A 69 10.37 -7.66 -8.92
N PHE A 70 11.36 -6.88 -8.47
CA PHE A 70 12.72 -6.87 -9.03
C PHE A 70 13.72 -7.72 -8.21
N GLY A 71 13.32 -8.13 -7.01
CA GLY A 71 14.09 -9.02 -6.16
C GLY A 71 13.62 -10.49 -6.26
N ASP A 72 13.94 -11.24 -5.22
CA ASP A 72 13.59 -12.65 -5.11
C ASP A 72 12.09 -12.89 -5.02
N THR A 73 11.66 -14.03 -5.56
CA THR A 73 10.28 -14.51 -5.37
C THR A 73 10.06 -14.89 -3.91
N PRO A 74 8.93 -14.47 -3.30
CA PRO A 74 8.60 -14.84 -1.92
C PRO A 74 8.58 -16.35 -1.72
N LYS A 75 9.29 -16.82 -0.67
CA LYS A 75 9.42 -18.25 -0.32
C LYS A 75 8.45 -18.69 0.77
N ILE A 76 7.79 -17.74 1.44
CA ILE A 76 6.78 -18.01 2.44
C ILE A 76 5.39 -17.76 1.87
N PRO A 77 4.34 -18.43 2.35
CA PRO A 77 2.98 -18.13 1.96
C PRO A 77 2.62 -16.68 2.27
N MET A 78 1.91 -16.03 1.35
CA MET A 78 1.49 -14.63 1.49
C MET A 78 -0.03 -14.53 1.37
N PHE A 79 -0.62 -13.64 2.18
CA PHE A 79 -1.95 -13.10 1.97
C PHE A 79 -1.81 -11.65 1.52
N LEU A 80 -2.25 -11.39 0.30
CA LEU A 80 -2.28 -10.04 -0.27
C LEU A 80 -3.73 -9.59 -0.36
N TYR A 81 -3.99 -8.33 -0.01
CA TYR A 81 -5.28 -7.71 -0.22
C TYR A 81 -5.10 -6.33 -0.83
N LYS A 82 -6.01 -5.95 -1.73
CA LYS A 82 -5.92 -4.71 -2.50
C LYS A 82 -7.31 -4.17 -2.79
N SER A 83 -7.48 -2.85 -2.66
CA SER A 83 -8.68 -2.18 -3.14
C SER A 83 -8.70 -2.12 -4.67
N VAL A 84 -9.85 -2.41 -5.26
CA VAL A 84 -10.07 -2.22 -6.70
C VAL A 84 -10.08 -0.74 -7.06
N GLY A 85 -10.59 0.10 -6.16
CA GLY A 85 -10.69 1.56 -6.31
C GLY A 85 -9.54 2.34 -5.67
N ASP A 86 -8.37 1.70 -5.40
CA ASP A 86 -7.24 2.37 -4.78
C ASP A 86 -6.73 3.53 -5.66
N GLU A 87 -6.91 4.75 -5.16
CA GLU A 87 -6.60 6.00 -5.85
C GLU A 87 -5.12 6.41 -5.75
N ILE A 88 -4.36 5.75 -4.87
CA ILE A 88 -2.93 6.02 -4.66
C ILE A 88 -2.05 5.02 -5.42
N SER A 89 -2.41 3.74 -5.33
CA SER A 89 -1.63 2.65 -5.93
C SER A 89 -2.53 1.79 -6.81
N PRO A 90 -2.48 1.96 -8.14
CA PRO A 90 -3.40 1.29 -9.07
C PRO A 90 -3.38 -0.23 -8.93
N ILE A 91 -4.56 -0.84 -8.90
CA ILE A 91 -4.71 -2.30 -8.72
C ILE A 91 -4.04 -3.10 -9.84
N ALA A 92 -3.97 -2.55 -11.06
CA ALA A 92 -3.37 -3.24 -12.20
C ALA A 92 -1.90 -3.60 -11.97
N GLU A 93 -1.15 -2.76 -11.26
CA GLU A 93 0.26 -3.01 -10.92
C GLU A 93 0.38 -4.14 -9.90
N THR A 94 -0.50 -4.17 -8.89
CA THR A 94 -0.54 -5.27 -7.91
C THR A 94 -0.98 -6.58 -8.57
N ASP A 95 -1.96 -6.54 -9.47
CA ASP A 95 -2.39 -7.71 -10.25
C ASP A 95 -1.22 -8.30 -11.05
N ALA A 96 -0.47 -7.45 -11.76
CA ALA A 96 0.70 -7.87 -12.54
C ALA A 96 1.82 -8.45 -11.66
N LEU A 97 2.05 -7.85 -10.49
CA LEU A 97 3.04 -8.34 -9.51
C LEU A 97 2.65 -9.72 -8.98
N VAL A 98 1.39 -9.93 -8.61
CA VAL A 98 0.88 -11.22 -8.15
C VAL A 98 1.02 -12.27 -9.24
N ASP A 99 0.63 -11.96 -10.47
CA ASP A 99 0.75 -12.88 -11.60
C ASP A 99 2.23 -13.26 -11.86
N LYS A 100 3.14 -12.30 -11.76
CA LYS A 100 4.60 -12.54 -11.86
C LYS A 100 5.12 -13.49 -10.77
N TYR A 101 4.77 -13.24 -9.52
CA TYR A 101 5.19 -14.08 -8.40
C TYR A 101 4.58 -15.48 -8.46
N CYS A 102 3.32 -15.58 -8.86
CA CYS A 102 2.65 -16.87 -9.05
C CYS A 102 3.29 -17.69 -10.16
N ALA A 103 3.62 -17.07 -11.28
CA ALA A 103 4.34 -17.73 -12.37
C ALA A 103 5.74 -18.21 -11.94
N ALA A 104 6.36 -17.54 -10.98
CA ALA A 104 7.65 -17.93 -10.38
C ALA A 104 7.53 -18.94 -9.23
N GLY A 105 6.33 -19.47 -8.95
CA GLY A 105 6.10 -20.55 -7.97
C GLY A 105 5.83 -20.06 -6.54
N ALA A 106 5.53 -18.78 -6.32
CA ALA A 106 5.11 -18.30 -5.01
C ALA A 106 3.77 -18.90 -4.58
N THR A 107 3.54 -18.94 -3.27
CA THR A 107 2.24 -19.30 -2.68
C THR A 107 1.54 -18.04 -2.22
N ILE A 108 0.48 -17.62 -2.93
CA ILE A 108 -0.22 -16.35 -2.67
C ILE A 108 -1.73 -16.56 -2.65
N GLN A 109 -2.36 -16.10 -1.58
CA GLN A 109 -3.80 -15.87 -1.51
C GLN A 109 -4.03 -14.37 -1.73
N TYR A 110 -4.62 -14.00 -2.88
CA TYR A 110 -4.85 -12.61 -3.24
C TYR A 110 -6.34 -12.27 -3.22
N GLN A 111 -6.72 -11.32 -2.38
CA GLN A 111 -8.09 -10.83 -2.25
C GLN A 111 -8.19 -9.39 -2.75
N ARG A 112 -9.13 -9.14 -3.66
CA ARG A 112 -9.47 -7.81 -4.18
C ARG A 112 -10.78 -7.36 -3.56
N ASP A 113 -10.82 -6.14 -3.02
CA ASP A 113 -12.00 -5.53 -2.39
C ASP A 113 -12.57 -4.45 -3.30
N GLN A 114 -13.86 -4.54 -3.63
CA GLN A 114 -14.51 -3.62 -4.58
C GLN A 114 -15.00 -2.32 -3.93
N HIS A 115 -15.17 -2.30 -2.60
CA HIS A 115 -15.88 -1.22 -1.92
C HIS A 115 -14.96 -0.31 -1.08
N SER A 116 -13.70 -0.68 -0.91
CA SER A 116 -12.71 0.11 -0.18
C SER A 116 -11.95 1.08 -1.10
N ASP A 117 -11.34 2.08 -0.48
CA ASP A 117 -10.29 2.93 -1.03
C ASP A 117 -8.93 2.55 -0.43
N HIS A 118 -7.89 3.36 -0.68
CA HIS A 118 -6.54 3.13 -0.19
C HIS A 118 -6.48 3.00 1.34
N GLU A 119 -7.09 3.93 2.06
CA GLU A 119 -7.02 3.99 3.53
C GLU A 119 -7.96 3.00 4.20
N SER A 120 -9.22 2.97 3.79
CA SER A 120 -10.26 2.16 4.42
C SER A 120 -9.96 0.66 4.32
N LEU A 121 -9.27 0.22 3.26
CA LEU A 121 -8.88 -1.17 3.09
C LEU A 121 -8.04 -1.69 4.27
N ALA A 122 -7.17 -0.87 4.84
CA ALA A 122 -6.33 -1.28 5.97
C ALA A 122 -7.17 -1.73 7.18
N ILE A 123 -8.33 -1.08 7.40
CA ILE A 123 -9.28 -1.45 8.45
C ILE A 123 -10.14 -2.63 8.01
N LEU A 124 -10.74 -2.53 6.82
CA LEU A 124 -11.76 -3.49 6.35
C LEU A 124 -11.18 -4.89 6.11
N ALA A 125 -9.91 -4.98 5.66
CA ALA A 125 -9.26 -6.25 5.40
C ALA A 125 -8.47 -6.82 6.60
N ALA A 126 -8.19 -6.02 7.63
CA ALA A 126 -7.40 -6.44 8.79
C ALA A 126 -7.96 -7.70 9.49
N PRO A 127 -9.28 -7.86 9.71
CA PRO A 127 -9.84 -9.08 10.31
C PRO A 127 -9.47 -10.32 9.51
N LYS A 128 -9.62 -10.26 8.19
CA LYS A 128 -9.31 -11.38 7.29
C LYS A 128 -7.82 -11.70 7.24
N ALA A 129 -6.99 -10.67 7.20
CA ALA A 129 -5.54 -10.83 7.24
C ALA A 129 -5.08 -11.49 8.54
N LEU A 130 -5.62 -11.05 9.69
CA LEU A 130 -5.33 -11.65 10.98
C LEU A 130 -5.81 -13.11 11.06
N GLN A 131 -7.03 -13.40 10.60
CA GLN A 131 -7.55 -14.77 10.54
C GLN A 131 -6.62 -15.66 9.73
N TRP A 132 -6.23 -15.22 8.54
CA TRP A 132 -5.33 -15.96 7.67
C TRP A 132 -3.98 -16.23 8.34
N LEU A 133 -3.42 -15.21 8.98
CA LEU A 133 -2.14 -15.31 9.70
C LEU A 133 -2.22 -16.34 10.83
N VAL A 134 -3.22 -16.22 11.70
CA VAL A 134 -3.43 -17.15 12.85
C VAL A 134 -3.62 -18.59 12.35
N GLN A 135 -4.43 -18.80 11.32
CA GLN A 135 -4.61 -20.14 10.75
C GLN A 135 -3.30 -20.70 10.20
N THR A 136 -2.51 -19.87 9.51
CA THR A 136 -1.22 -20.29 8.93
C THR A 136 -0.21 -20.64 10.01
N MET A 137 -0.14 -19.84 11.07
CA MET A 137 0.72 -20.11 12.24
C MET A 137 0.28 -21.38 13.00
N ASN A 138 -1.00 -21.72 12.97
CA ASN A 138 -1.54 -22.96 13.55
C ASN A 138 -1.42 -24.17 12.59
N GLY A 139 -0.64 -24.05 11.51
CA GLY A 139 -0.31 -25.17 10.64
C GLY A 139 -1.25 -25.37 9.45
N ALA A 140 -2.15 -24.41 9.14
CA ALA A 140 -2.96 -24.50 7.93
C ALA A 140 -2.06 -24.54 6.69
N GLN A 141 -2.22 -25.56 5.87
CA GLN A 141 -1.45 -25.70 4.64
C GLN A 141 -1.88 -24.67 3.59
N ARG A 142 -0.90 -23.99 3.02
CA ARG A 142 -1.09 -23.00 1.95
C ARG A 142 -0.32 -23.44 0.73
N ASN A 143 -1.01 -23.57 -0.41
CA ASN A 143 -0.40 -24.09 -1.63
C ASN A 143 -0.87 -23.29 -2.85
N GLY A 144 0.07 -22.98 -3.73
CA GLY A 144 -0.18 -22.31 -5.00
C GLY A 144 -0.77 -20.91 -4.86
N CYS A 145 -1.39 -20.46 -5.93
CA CYS A 145 -1.97 -19.13 -6.01
C CYS A 145 -3.49 -19.16 -6.15
N SER A 146 -4.16 -18.22 -5.50
CA SER A 146 -5.57 -17.95 -5.71
C SER A 146 -5.80 -16.43 -5.80
N LYS A 147 -6.71 -16.03 -6.68
CA LYS A 147 -7.16 -14.63 -6.84
C LYS A 147 -8.67 -14.60 -6.66
N THR A 148 -9.16 -13.84 -5.71
CA THR A 148 -10.60 -13.66 -5.43
C THR A 148 -10.96 -12.19 -5.42
N THR A 149 -12.19 -11.88 -5.81
CA THR A 149 -12.74 -10.53 -5.68
C THR A 149 -13.97 -10.60 -4.80
N VAL A 150 -14.00 -9.81 -3.73
CA VAL A 150 -15.12 -9.70 -2.81
C VAL A 150 -15.75 -8.33 -2.93
N PHE A 151 -17.04 -8.21 -2.60
CA PHE A 151 -17.71 -6.92 -2.57
C PHE A 151 -17.08 -6.02 -1.48
N SER A 152 -16.94 -6.55 -0.26
CA SER A 152 -16.17 -5.91 0.81
C SER A 152 -15.61 -6.96 1.77
N SER A 153 -14.36 -6.75 2.18
CA SER A 153 -13.64 -7.60 3.13
C SER A 153 -14.29 -7.64 4.51
N ILE A 154 -14.99 -6.57 4.91
CA ILE A 154 -15.69 -6.47 6.20
C ILE A 154 -16.87 -7.45 6.33
N LEU A 155 -17.39 -7.97 5.22
CA LEU A 155 -18.51 -8.91 5.22
C LEU A 155 -18.11 -10.33 5.63
N ASP A 156 -16.84 -10.60 5.88
CA ASP A 156 -16.39 -11.88 6.44
C ASP A 156 -16.61 -11.90 7.98
N LEU A 157 -17.81 -12.31 8.39
CA LEU A 157 -18.23 -12.32 9.81
C LEU A 157 -17.31 -13.20 10.67
N ALA A 158 -16.86 -14.34 10.13
CA ALA A 158 -15.97 -15.24 10.86
C ALA A 158 -14.58 -14.62 11.10
N ALA A 159 -14.15 -13.71 10.23
CA ALA A 159 -12.92 -12.96 10.44
C ALA A 159 -13.10 -11.84 11.47
N LEU A 160 -14.28 -11.22 11.53
CA LEU A 160 -14.57 -10.16 12.53
C LEU A 160 -14.55 -10.68 13.96
N GLU A 161 -14.99 -11.91 14.20
CA GLU A 161 -15.04 -12.52 15.53
C GLU A 161 -13.67 -12.63 16.20
N ILE A 162 -12.59 -12.72 15.41
CA ILE A 162 -11.23 -12.88 15.93
C ILE A 162 -10.49 -11.56 16.09
N LEU A 163 -11.03 -10.45 15.61
CA LEU A 163 -10.37 -9.14 15.71
C LEU A 163 -10.57 -8.57 17.12
N PRO A 164 -9.53 -8.49 17.97
CA PRO A 164 -9.64 -7.86 19.27
C PRO A 164 -10.01 -6.38 19.14
N LYS A 165 -10.92 -5.91 20.00
CA LYS A 165 -11.35 -4.50 19.99
C LYS A 165 -10.18 -3.52 20.04
N PHE A 166 -9.16 -3.80 20.87
CA PHE A 166 -8.00 -2.92 20.99
C PHE A 166 -7.20 -2.79 19.69
N LEU A 167 -7.15 -3.85 18.86
CA LEU A 167 -6.47 -3.80 17.58
C LEU A 167 -7.29 -2.98 16.56
N LEU A 168 -8.61 -3.12 16.57
CA LEU A 168 -9.48 -2.27 15.76
C LEU A 168 -9.34 -0.80 16.16
N ASP A 169 -9.35 -0.50 17.45
CA ASP A 169 -9.18 0.86 17.96
C ASP A 169 -7.81 1.43 17.54
N ALA A 170 -6.72 0.63 17.63
CA ALA A 170 -5.40 1.06 17.21
C ALA A 170 -5.30 1.33 15.69
N LEU A 171 -5.94 0.51 14.87
CA LEU A 171 -6.00 0.74 13.42
C LEU A 171 -6.77 2.02 13.07
N LEU A 172 -7.88 2.26 13.75
CA LEU A 172 -8.68 3.48 13.58
C LEU A 172 -7.89 4.72 14.00
N ASP A 173 -7.19 4.65 15.13
CA ASP A 173 -6.34 5.75 15.63
C ASP A 173 -5.19 6.05 14.67
N LEU A 174 -4.53 5.01 14.14
CA LEU A 174 -3.45 5.15 13.15
C LEU A 174 -3.91 5.91 11.89
N LEU A 175 -5.16 5.73 11.50
CA LEU A 175 -5.76 6.39 10.33
C LEU A 175 -6.49 7.70 10.68
N GLY A 176 -6.27 8.25 11.88
CA GLY A 176 -6.93 9.47 12.34
C GLY A 176 -8.45 9.36 12.45
N LYS A 177 -9.00 8.14 12.52
CA LYS A 177 -10.44 7.91 12.66
C LYS A 177 -10.85 7.89 14.14
N PRO A 178 -12.06 8.33 14.49
CA PRO A 178 -12.53 8.33 15.87
C PRO A 178 -12.54 6.93 16.48
N VAL A 179 -11.97 6.80 17.69
CA VAL A 179 -11.99 5.56 18.48
C VAL A 179 -12.95 5.69 19.68
N GLY A 180 -13.39 4.57 20.24
CA GLY A 180 -14.24 4.53 21.43
C GLY A 180 -15.72 4.35 21.11
N PRO A 181 -16.66 5.03 21.82
CA PRO A 181 -18.11 4.75 21.71
C PRO A 181 -18.70 4.87 20.31
N LEU A 182 -18.09 5.71 19.44
CA LEU A 182 -18.52 5.87 18.04
C LEU A 182 -18.28 4.61 17.20
N VAL A 183 -17.30 3.78 17.57
CA VAL A 183 -17.06 2.47 16.91
C VAL A 183 -18.24 1.52 17.15
N ALA A 184 -18.90 1.60 18.31
CA ALA A 184 -20.12 0.86 18.58
C ALA A 184 -21.27 1.34 17.66
N GLN A 185 -21.31 2.62 17.29
CA GLN A 185 -22.30 3.15 16.34
C GLN A 185 -22.05 2.67 14.91
N VAL A 186 -20.79 2.48 14.49
CA VAL A 186 -20.48 1.90 13.16
C VAL A 186 -20.97 0.45 13.08
N LYS A 187 -20.79 -0.36 14.15
CA LYS A 187 -21.39 -1.70 14.21
C LYS A 187 -22.92 -1.68 14.13
N LEU A 188 -23.57 -0.77 14.86
CA LEU A 188 -25.01 -0.58 14.80
C LEU A 188 -25.49 -0.09 13.42
N TRP A 189 -24.71 0.78 12.78
CA TRP A 189 -25.02 1.31 11.45
C TRP A 189 -24.87 0.25 10.35
N LEU A 190 -23.94 -0.69 10.52
CA LEU A 190 -23.74 -1.84 9.65
C LEU A 190 -24.64 -3.05 10.01
N GLY A 191 -25.46 -2.95 11.05
CA GLY A 191 -26.36 -4.02 11.51
C GLY A 191 -25.59 -5.22 12.14
N LEU A 192 -24.38 -4.99 12.69
CA LEU A 192 -23.51 -6.00 13.31
C LEU A 192 -23.58 -5.96 14.83
#